data_7f8fb4295b145dc72e9871ece00d3661
#
_entry.id   7f8fb4295b145dc72e9871ece00d3661
#
_cell.length_a   1.000
_cell.length_b   1.000
_cell.length_c   1.000
_cell.angle_alpha   90.00
_cell.angle_beta   90.00
_cell.angle_gamma   90.00
#
_symmetry.space_group_name_H-M   'P 1'
#
loop_
_entity.id
_entity.type
_entity.pdbx_description
1 polymer ?
#
loop_
_entity_poly.entity_id
_entity_poly.type
_entity_poly.pdbx_seq_one_letter_code
_entity_poly.pdbx_strand_id
1 'polypeptide(L)'
;MRFNTRLIHDGQPADPLTGAVNVPVYLSSTFRQAAPNRNQGYVYGRSGNPTRAVLEATLAKLEGGSTGLAFASGLGALTTLLESFPSGSRVVSVDDVYGGTWRLLEHHRRQLASGSSTST
;
A
#
# COMPACT_ATOMS: atom_id res chain seq x y z
N MET A 1 -0.51 -8.67 -24.34
CA MET A 1 0.29 -7.43 -24.46
C MET A 1 1.69 -7.72 -23.96
N ARG A 2 2.76 -7.18 -24.61
CA ARG A 2 4.14 -7.39 -24.13
C ARG A 2 4.38 -6.61 -22.84
N PHE A 3 5.30 -7.07 -21.99
CA PHE A 3 5.59 -6.44 -20.70
C PHE A 3 5.89 -4.93 -20.81
N ASN A 4 6.75 -4.55 -21.74
CA ASN A 4 7.09 -3.13 -21.97
C ASN A 4 5.88 -2.26 -22.34
N THR A 5 4.91 -2.82 -23.07
CA THR A 5 3.66 -2.10 -23.40
C THR A 5 2.78 -1.97 -22.14
N ARG A 6 2.76 -2.99 -21.31
CA ARG A 6 2.03 -2.97 -20.02
C ARG A 6 2.58 -1.94 -19.05
N LEU A 7 3.91 -1.78 -18.98
CA LEU A 7 4.55 -0.73 -18.15
C LEU A 7 4.04 0.68 -18.47
N ILE A 8 3.67 0.94 -19.73
CA ILE A 8 3.25 2.27 -20.17
C ILE A 8 1.73 2.45 -20.02
N HIS A 9 0.95 1.40 -20.22
CA HIS A 9 -0.51 1.52 -20.38
C HIS A 9 -1.34 0.88 -19.27
N ASP A 10 -0.80 -0.12 -18.55
CA ASP A 10 -1.56 -0.80 -17.52
C ASP A 10 -1.78 0.10 -16.29
N GLY A 11 -3.03 0.16 -15.83
CA GLY A 11 -3.40 0.91 -14.63
C GLY A 11 -3.52 2.42 -14.81
N GLN A 12 -3.26 2.95 -16.01
CA GLN A 12 -3.29 4.39 -16.31
C GLN A 12 -4.41 4.70 -17.33
N PRO A 13 -5.68 4.76 -16.93
CA PRO A 13 -6.75 5.19 -17.81
C PRO A 13 -6.60 6.68 -18.14
N ALA A 14 -6.97 7.07 -19.36
CA ALA A 14 -7.08 8.48 -19.71
C ALA A 14 -8.06 9.20 -18.77
N ASP A 15 -7.76 10.46 -18.45
CA ASP A 15 -8.64 11.27 -17.58
C ASP A 15 -10.04 11.41 -18.20
N PRO A 16 -11.10 11.00 -17.53
CA PRO A 16 -12.46 11.03 -18.09
C PRO A 16 -13.02 12.44 -18.32
N LEU A 17 -12.45 13.46 -17.66
CA LEU A 17 -12.90 14.85 -17.81
C LEU A 17 -12.25 15.55 -18.97
N THR A 18 -10.95 15.33 -19.21
CA THR A 18 -10.17 16.08 -20.20
C THR A 18 -9.67 15.22 -21.36
N GLY A 19 -9.71 13.90 -21.21
CA GLY A 19 -9.08 12.96 -22.16
C GLY A 19 -7.55 12.95 -22.07
N ALA A 20 -6.96 13.56 -21.02
CA ALA A 20 -5.51 13.57 -20.85
C ALA A 20 -4.98 12.13 -20.75
N VAL A 21 -3.95 11.82 -21.54
CA VAL A 21 -3.32 10.50 -21.58
C VAL A 21 -2.51 10.25 -20.30
N ASN A 22 -1.84 11.29 -19.79
CA ASN A 22 -1.14 11.22 -18.51
C ASN A 22 -2.13 11.47 -17.38
N VAL A 23 -2.02 10.69 -16.32
CA VAL A 23 -2.85 10.87 -15.14
C VAL A 23 -2.59 12.23 -14.48
N PRO A 24 -3.62 13.03 -14.21
CA PRO A 24 -3.47 14.30 -13.50
C PRO A 24 -2.90 14.10 -12.09
N VAL A 25 -2.09 15.06 -11.64
CA VAL A 25 -1.57 15.08 -10.27
C VAL A 25 -2.53 15.84 -9.36
N TYR A 26 -3.13 15.14 -8.41
CA TYR A 26 -4.07 15.71 -7.44
C TYR A 26 -3.34 16.10 -6.16
N LEU A 27 -3.15 17.40 -5.95
CA LEU A 27 -2.54 17.96 -4.74
C LEU A 27 -3.57 18.24 -3.64
N SER A 28 -4.85 17.97 -3.90
CA SER A 28 -5.94 18.23 -2.96
C SER A 28 -5.84 17.36 -1.71
N SER A 29 -5.97 17.99 -0.53
CA SER A 29 -6.05 17.29 0.75
C SER A 29 -7.48 16.80 1.04
N THR A 30 -8.51 17.55 0.60
CA THR A 30 -9.93 17.26 0.87
C THR A 30 -10.73 17.24 -0.42
N PHE A 31 -11.77 16.42 -0.45
CA PHE A 31 -12.67 16.26 -1.59
C PHE A 31 -14.11 16.59 -1.17
N ARG A 32 -14.85 17.25 -2.05
CA ARG A 32 -16.24 17.63 -1.79
C ARG A 32 -17.13 16.38 -1.67
N GLN A 33 -17.97 16.37 -0.66
CA GLN A 33 -19.05 15.40 -0.49
C GLN A 33 -20.40 16.05 -0.74
N ALA A 34 -21.32 15.34 -1.38
CA ALA A 34 -22.70 15.82 -1.62
C ALA A 34 -23.51 15.84 -0.32
N ALA A 35 -23.24 14.91 0.60
CA ALA A 35 -23.78 14.80 1.95
C ALA A 35 -22.86 13.92 2.80
N PRO A 36 -23.04 13.79 4.12
CA PRO A 36 -22.28 12.86 4.95
C PRO A 36 -22.29 11.44 4.36
N ASN A 37 -21.12 10.85 4.18
CA ASN A 37 -20.89 9.54 3.55
C ASN A 37 -21.34 9.41 2.08
N ARG A 38 -21.65 10.51 1.39
CA ARG A 38 -21.95 10.52 -0.05
C ARG A 38 -20.84 11.24 -0.82
N ASN A 39 -19.76 10.53 -1.07
CA ASN A 39 -18.58 10.99 -1.81
C ASN A 39 -18.48 10.32 -3.20
N GLN A 40 -17.53 10.80 -4.01
CA GLN A 40 -17.24 10.29 -5.36
C GLN A 40 -16.02 9.34 -5.35
N GLY A 41 -15.77 8.61 -4.25
CA GLY A 41 -14.65 7.69 -4.09
C GLY A 41 -13.51 8.24 -3.23
N TYR A 42 -13.41 9.57 -3.06
CA TYR A 42 -12.37 10.20 -2.26
C TYR A 42 -12.99 11.17 -1.25
N VAL A 43 -12.39 11.22 -0.06
CA VAL A 43 -12.82 12.09 1.05
C VAL A 43 -11.65 12.96 1.50
N TYR A 44 -10.51 12.35 1.73
CA TYR A 44 -9.31 13.00 2.25
C TYR A 44 -8.05 12.35 1.69
N GLY A 45 -7.09 13.17 1.26
CA GLY A 45 -5.89 12.74 0.53
C GLY A 45 -4.99 11.74 1.26
N ARG A 46 -5.00 11.74 2.61
CA ARG A 46 -4.25 10.77 3.42
C ARG A 46 -4.89 9.37 3.35
N SER A 47 -6.21 9.28 3.39
CA SER A 47 -6.93 8.02 3.29
C SER A 47 -7.05 7.52 1.84
N GLY A 48 -7.21 8.43 0.86
CA GLY A 48 -7.29 8.09 -0.55
C GLY A 48 -6.95 9.29 -1.44
N ASN A 49 -6.13 9.07 -2.49
CA ASN A 49 -5.78 10.10 -3.47
C ASN A 49 -5.75 9.49 -4.87
N PRO A 50 -6.37 10.13 -5.88
CA PRO A 50 -6.42 9.58 -7.24
C PRO A 50 -5.05 9.30 -7.85
N THR A 51 -4.06 10.16 -7.63
CA THR A 51 -2.70 9.97 -8.15
C THR A 51 -2.04 8.73 -7.53
N ARG A 52 -2.17 8.55 -6.21
CA ARG A 52 -1.66 7.36 -5.52
C ARG A 52 -2.37 6.10 -5.96
N ALA A 53 -3.68 6.15 -6.14
CA ALA A 53 -4.47 5.01 -6.59
C ALA A 53 -4.04 4.48 -7.95
N VAL A 54 -3.62 5.34 -8.87
CA VAL A 54 -3.06 4.92 -10.17
C VAL A 54 -1.74 4.18 -9.99
N LEU A 55 -0.83 4.65 -9.16
CA LEU A 55 0.42 3.95 -8.85
C LEU A 55 0.13 2.54 -8.28
N GLU A 56 -0.77 2.46 -7.32
CA GLU A 56 -1.18 1.20 -6.67
C GLU A 56 -1.79 0.23 -7.68
N ALA A 57 -2.70 0.71 -8.53
CA ALA A 57 -3.32 -0.11 -9.58
C ALA A 57 -2.31 -0.57 -10.65
N THR A 58 -1.38 0.30 -11.04
CA THR A 58 -0.35 -0.03 -12.02
C THR A 58 0.57 -1.13 -11.51
N LEU A 59 1.09 -0.97 -10.29
CA LEU A 59 1.97 -1.97 -9.67
C LEU A 59 1.26 -3.31 -9.47
N ALA A 60 0.02 -3.30 -8.97
CA ALA A 60 -0.77 -4.52 -8.84
C ALA A 60 -0.90 -5.27 -10.18
N LYS A 61 -1.23 -4.56 -11.27
CA LYS A 61 -1.36 -5.18 -12.60
C LYS A 61 -0.04 -5.71 -13.14
N LEU A 62 1.06 -5.00 -12.94
CA LEU A 62 2.38 -5.43 -13.41
C LEU A 62 2.87 -6.68 -12.69
N GLU A 63 2.63 -6.77 -11.39
CA GLU A 63 3.01 -7.90 -10.53
C GLU A 63 1.97 -9.05 -10.55
N GLY A 64 0.87 -8.90 -11.30
CA GLY A 64 -0.21 -9.90 -11.36
C GLY A 64 -1.03 -10.01 -10.08
N GLY A 65 -0.95 -9.00 -9.21
CA GLY A 65 -1.72 -8.89 -7.97
C GLY A 65 -3.12 -8.30 -8.19
N SER A 66 -4.00 -8.55 -7.26
CA SER A 66 -5.35 -7.95 -7.22
C SER A 66 -5.37 -6.56 -6.61
N THR A 67 -4.42 -6.27 -5.73
CA THR A 67 -4.34 -5.01 -4.97
C THR A 67 -2.88 -4.60 -4.80
N GLY A 68 -2.59 -3.32 -4.98
CA GLY A 68 -1.33 -2.68 -4.63
C GLY A 68 -1.55 -1.64 -3.55
N LEU A 69 -0.60 -1.48 -2.66
CA LEU A 69 -0.63 -0.48 -1.60
C LEU A 69 0.70 0.29 -1.57
N ALA A 70 0.63 1.61 -1.62
CA ALA A 70 1.80 2.48 -1.56
C ALA A 70 1.97 3.06 -0.15
N PHE A 71 3.21 3.01 0.35
CA PHE A 71 3.59 3.50 1.67
C PHE A 71 4.66 4.59 1.56
N ALA A 72 4.73 5.46 2.56
CA ALA A 72 5.74 6.52 2.62
C ALA A 72 7.16 5.99 2.89
N SER A 73 7.29 4.74 3.34
CA SER A 73 8.58 4.09 3.57
C SER A 73 8.48 2.57 3.47
N GLY A 74 9.61 1.93 3.14
CA GLY A 74 9.69 0.46 3.13
C GLY A 74 9.43 -0.18 4.50
N LEU A 75 9.86 0.46 5.59
CA LEU A 75 9.53 -0.01 6.94
C LEU A 75 8.03 0.09 7.24
N GLY A 76 7.35 1.15 6.80
CA GLY A 76 5.90 1.26 6.92
C GLY A 76 5.17 0.13 6.18
N ALA A 77 5.61 -0.19 4.96
CA ALA A 77 5.08 -1.30 4.20
C ALA A 77 5.30 -2.64 4.91
N LEU A 78 6.54 -2.88 5.38
CA LEU A 78 6.91 -4.13 6.05
C LEU A 78 6.18 -4.31 7.38
N THR A 79 6.02 -3.24 8.18
CA THR A 79 5.26 -3.28 9.44
C THR A 79 3.81 -3.67 9.17
N THR A 80 3.15 -3.00 8.23
CA THR A 80 1.77 -3.29 7.88
C THR A 80 1.60 -4.73 7.36
N LEU A 81 2.57 -5.19 6.55
CA LEU A 81 2.59 -6.58 6.08
C LEU A 81 2.70 -7.58 7.24
N LEU A 82 3.60 -7.36 8.19
CA LEU A 82 3.77 -8.23 9.36
C LEU A 82 2.53 -8.25 10.24
N GLU A 83 1.88 -7.10 10.45
CA GLU A 83 0.64 -7.00 11.22
C GLU A 83 -0.56 -7.68 10.54
N SER A 84 -0.50 -7.93 9.24
CA SER A 84 -1.56 -8.65 8.52
C SER A 84 -1.55 -10.17 8.75
N PHE A 85 -0.46 -10.72 9.29
CA PHE A 85 -0.37 -12.16 9.58
C PHE A 85 -0.89 -12.48 10.98
N PRO A 86 -1.53 -13.64 11.16
CA PRO A 86 -1.98 -14.08 12.47
C PRO A 86 -0.80 -14.33 13.41
N SER A 87 -1.06 -14.18 14.73
CA SER A 87 -0.07 -14.52 15.77
C SER A 87 0.42 -15.96 15.60
N GLY A 88 1.72 -16.16 15.80
CA GLY A 88 2.37 -17.47 15.61
C GLY A 88 2.83 -17.75 14.17
N SER A 89 2.59 -16.85 13.22
CA SER A 89 3.12 -16.97 11.86
C SER A 89 4.65 -17.01 11.88
N ARG A 90 5.22 -17.86 11.01
CA ARG A 90 6.68 -17.96 10.87
C ARG A 90 7.18 -17.01 9.79
N VAL A 91 8.12 -16.16 10.14
CA VAL A 91 8.85 -15.29 9.21
C VAL A 91 10.26 -15.83 8.99
N VAL A 92 10.67 -15.98 7.73
CA VAL A 92 12.03 -16.36 7.34
C VAL A 92 12.64 -15.18 6.60
N SER A 93 13.82 -14.77 7.00
CA SER A 93 14.56 -13.66 6.41
C SER A 93 16.02 -14.06 6.21
N VAL A 94 16.70 -13.42 5.25
CA VAL A 94 18.16 -13.46 5.19
C VAL A 94 18.74 -12.74 6.42
N ASP A 95 19.97 -13.03 6.78
CA ASP A 95 20.64 -12.42 7.93
C ASP A 95 21.15 -11.00 7.63
N ASP A 96 21.53 -10.73 6.38
CA ASP A 96 22.03 -9.42 5.92
C ASP A 96 20.87 -8.52 5.41
N VAL A 97 20.01 -8.09 6.33
CA VAL A 97 18.91 -7.16 6.05
C VAL A 97 19.27 -5.73 6.47
N TYR A 98 18.56 -4.76 5.90
CA TYR A 98 18.62 -3.37 6.36
C TYR A 98 18.42 -3.28 7.88
N GLY A 99 19.26 -2.51 8.59
CA GLY A 99 19.24 -2.44 10.05
C GLY A 99 17.89 -2.03 10.68
N GLY A 100 17.05 -1.26 9.94
CA GLY A 100 15.66 -0.97 10.33
C GLY A 100 14.79 -2.23 10.30
N THR A 101 14.93 -3.05 9.27
CA THR A 101 14.21 -4.33 9.13
C THR A 101 14.60 -5.29 10.26
N TRP A 102 15.89 -5.39 10.56
CA TRP A 102 16.35 -6.22 11.68
C TRP A 102 15.72 -5.80 13.01
N ARG A 103 15.73 -4.49 13.31
CA ARG A 103 15.11 -3.97 14.55
C ARG A 103 13.61 -4.25 14.60
N LEU A 104 12.90 -4.12 13.47
CA LEU A 104 11.47 -4.41 13.37
C LEU A 104 11.18 -5.89 13.64
N LEU A 105 11.91 -6.80 12.99
CA LEU A 105 11.75 -8.25 13.18
C LEU A 105 12.08 -8.67 14.61
N GLU A 106 13.14 -8.13 15.20
CA GLU A 106 13.52 -8.40 16.58
C GLU A 106 12.50 -7.87 17.60
N HIS A 107 11.87 -6.72 17.33
CA HIS A 107 10.78 -6.18 18.14
C HIS A 107 9.56 -7.12 18.11
N HIS A 108 9.12 -7.54 16.93
CA HIS A 108 8.00 -8.49 16.78
C HIS A 108 8.31 -9.83 17.44
N ARG A 109 9.51 -10.36 17.31
CA ARG A 109 9.93 -11.60 17.97
C ARG A 109 9.80 -11.50 19.50
N ARG A 110 10.21 -10.39 20.10
CA ARG A 110 10.11 -10.17 21.55
C ARG A 110 8.67 -10.04 22.03
N GLN A 111 7.83 -9.32 21.29
CA GLN A 111 6.40 -9.18 21.63
C GLN A 111 5.67 -10.53 21.61
N LEU A 112 5.92 -11.35 20.60
CA LEU A 112 5.34 -12.70 20.51
C LEU A 112 5.83 -13.62 21.64
N ALA A 113 7.09 -13.49 22.05
CA ALA A 113 7.65 -14.26 23.17
C ALA A 113 7.09 -13.82 24.53
N SER A 114 6.77 -12.53 24.71
CA SER A 114 6.21 -12.00 25.97
C SER A 114 4.71 -12.27 26.12
N GLY A 115 3.97 -12.44 25.04
CA GLY A 115 2.53 -12.73 25.06
C GLY A 115 2.18 -14.18 25.43
N SER A 116 3.16 -15.07 25.55
CA SER A 116 2.95 -16.49 25.92
C SER A 116 2.95 -16.74 27.44
N SER A 117 3.08 -15.71 28.28
CA SER A 117 3.23 -15.86 29.75
C SER A 117 2.03 -15.37 30.59
N THR A 118 0.87 -15.14 29.98
CA THR A 118 -0.35 -14.79 30.73
C THR A 118 -1.53 -15.67 30.35
N SER A 119 -1.48 -16.94 30.78
CA SER A 119 -2.66 -17.76 31.01
C SER A 119 -2.36 -18.69 32.20
N THR A 120 -2.57 -18.21 33.37
CA THR A 120 -2.90 -18.99 34.58
C THR A 120 -4.26 -18.57 35.06
#